data_e263f5861bf7042e29421b01c7357098
#
_entry.id   e263f5861bf7042e29421b01c7357098
#
_cell.length_a   1.000
_cell.length_b   1.000
_cell.length_c   1.000
_cell.angle_alpha   90.00
_cell.angle_beta   90.00
_cell.angle_gamma   90.00
#
_symmetry.space_group_name_H-M   'P 1'
#
loop_
_entity.id
_entity.type
_entity.pdbx_description
1 polymer ?
#
loop_
_entity_poly.entity_id
_entity_poly.type
_entity_poly.pdbx_seq_one_letter_code
_entity_poly.pdbx_strand_id
1 'polypeptide(L)'
;MKIFGIAGYSGSGKTTLLEKLIPQFTARGLKVSVIKHAHHGFDIDRPGKDSYRHREAGATEVLLSCNDRWALMHERRAEHEVTLDELLVRLAPCDLVLIEGFKQEPVPKLEVYRPENGKPPLFPERSDIVAIASDIEIETTLPKLPLNDIGAIADFVM
;
A
#
# COMPACT_ATOMS: atom_id res chain seq x y z
N MET A 1 12.33 10.95 -2.66
CA MET A 1 11.35 9.87 -2.43
C MET A 1 9.96 10.41 -2.71
N LYS A 2 9.26 9.82 -3.66
CA LYS A 2 7.85 10.14 -3.96
C LYS A 2 6.96 9.20 -3.16
N ILE A 3 5.82 9.70 -2.67
CA ILE A 3 4.82 8.91 -1.94
C ILE A 3 3.51 8.98 -2.71
N PHE A 4 2.89 7.83 -2.98
CA PHE A 4 1.65 7.77 -3.73
C PHE A 4 0.76 6.63 -3.22
N GLY A 5 -0.52 6.92 -3.01
CA GLY A 5 -1.49 5.98 -2.47
C GLY A 5 -2.35 5.31 -3.55
N ILE A 6 -2.80 4.08 -3.26
CA ILE A 6 -3.84 3.39 -4.02
C ILE A 6 -5.04 3.21 -3.12
N ALA A 7 -6.12 3.90 -3.46
CA ALA A 7 -7.39 3.88 -2.73
C ALA A 7 -8.43 2.98 -3.40
N GLY A 8 -9.50 2.70 -2.69
CA GLY A 8 -10.62 1.88 -3.16
C GLY A 8 -11.09 0.90 -2.10
N TYR A 9 -12.29 0.40 -2.25
CA TYR A 9 -12.88 -0.59 -1.33
C TYR A 9 -12.20 -1.97 -1.43
N SER A 10 -12.46 -2.82 -0.45
CA SER A 10 -12.04 -4.22 -0.53
C SER A 10 -12.63 -4.88 -1.80
N GLY A 11 -11.84 -5.68 -2.48
CA GLY A 11 -12.25 -6.32 -3.74
C GLY A 11 -12.14 -5.44 -5.00
N SER A 12 -11.76 -4.15 -4.91
CA SER A 12 -11.63 -3.29 -6.09
C SER A 12 -10.44 -3.65 -7.01
N GLY A 13 -9.50 -4.48 -6.55
CA GLY A 13 -8.34 -4.86 -7.34
C GLY A 13 -7.07 -4.05 -7.07
N LYS A 14 -6.99 -3.33 -5.95
CA LYS A 14 -5.78 -2.55 -5.57
C LYS A 14 -4.51 -3.37 -5.54
N THR A 15 -4.55 -4.53 -4.88
CA THR A 15 -3.39 -5.43 -4.78
C THR A 15 -2.98 -5.93 -6.16
N THR A 16 -3.94 -6.33 -6.99
CA THR A 16 -3.69 -6.77 -8.37
C THR A 16 -3.08 -5.65 -9.23
N LEU A 17 -3.53 -4.40 -9.04
CA LEU A 17 -2.94 -3.25 -9.72
C LEU A 17 -1.49 -3.03 -9.24
N LEU A 18 -1.23 -3.06 -7.94
CA LEU A 18 0.12 -2.91 -7.38
C LEU A 18 1.07 -3.99 -7.89
N GLU A 19 0.65 -5.24 -7.96
CA GLU A 19 1.43 -6.36 -8.52
C GLU A 19 1.87 -6.12 -9.97
N LYS A 20 1.08 -5.37 -10.75
CA LYS A 20 1.39 -4.99 -12.13
C LYS A 20 2.21 -3.69 -12.23
N LEU A 21 1.98 -2.74 -11.33
CA LEU A 21 2.68 -1.45 -11.33
C LEU A 21 4.13 -1.56 -10.84
N ILE A 22 4.38 -2.35 -9.80
CA ILE A 22 5.73 -2.50 -9.24
C ILE A 22 6.76 -2.91 -10.31
N PRO A 23 6.50 -3.91 -11.17
CA PRO A 23 7.41 -4.26 -12.27
C PRO A 23 7.66 -3.11 -13.25
N GLN A 24 6.67 -2.25 -13.53
CA GLN A 24 6.86 -1.09 -14.40
C GLN A 24 7.86 -0.09 -13.83
N PHE A 25 7.82 0.15 -12.54
CA PHE A 25 8.75 1.06 -11.87
C PHE A 25 10.15 0.45 -11.72
N THR A 26 10.24 -0.81 -11.33
CA THR A 26 11.55 -1.49 -11.19
C THR A 26 12.26 -1.67 -12.54
N ALA A 27 11.51 -1.91 -13.63
CA ALA A 27 12.07 -1.92 -14.98
C ALA A 27 12.65 -0.56 -15.43
N ARG A 28 12.16 0.55 -14.84
CA ARG A 28 12.72 1.90 -15.03
C ARG A 28 13.91 2.19 -14.11
N GLY A 29 14.39 1.21 -13.35
CA GLY A 29 15.52 1.34 -12.42
C GLY A 29 15.16 1.95 -11.06
N LEU A 30 13.88 2.15 -10.75
CA LEU A 30 13.44 2.74 -9.49
C LEU A 30 13.43 1.72 -8.35
N LYS A 31 13.87 2.14 -7.18
CA LYS A 31 13.69 1.41 -5.92
C LYS A 31 12.30 1.71 -5.37
N VAL A 32 11.46 0.69 -5.30
CA VAL A 32 10.07 0.79 -4.85
C VAL A 32 9.88 0.11 -3.50
N SER A 33 9.28 0.81 -2.56
CA SER A 33 8.80 0.26 -1.29
C SER A 33 7.28 0.28 -1.25
N VAL A 34 6.68 -0.62 -0.49
CA VAL A 34 5.23 -0.69 -0.31
C VAL A 34 4.91 -0.68 1.17
N ILE A 35 3.98 0.19 1.56
CA ILE A 35 3.36 0.17 2.89
C ILE A 35 1.92 -0.25 2.73
N LYS A 36 1.52 -1.32 3.41
CA LYS A 36 0.13 -1.79 3.44
C LYS A 36 -0.42 -1.68 4.85
N HIS A 37 -1.49 -0.90 5.00
CA HIS A 37 -2.26 -0.85 6.25
C HIS A 37 -3.35 -1.94 6.23
N ALA A 38 -3.23 -2.90 7.14
CA ALA A 38 -4.22 -3.94 7.34
C ALA A 38 -5.23 -3.51 8.43
N HIS A 39 -6.54 -3.67 8.15
CA HIS A 39 -7.59 -3.35 9.12
C HIS A 39 -7.77 -4.43 10.19
N HIS A 40 -7.19 -5.58 9.99
CA HIS A 40 -7.19 -6.72 10.92
C HIS A 40 -5.76 -7.12 11.21
N GLY A 41 -5.56 -7.79 12.34
CA GLY A 41 -4.25 -8.34 12.67
C GLY A 41 -3.70 -9.22 11.55
N PHE A 42 -2.40 -9.26 11.45
CA PHE A 42 -1.68 -10.12 10.49
C PHE A 42 -0.49 -10.78 11.19
N ASP A 43 -0.15 -11.98 10.77
CA ASP A 43 1.06 -12.68 11.18
C ASP A 43 1.97 -12.91 9.98
N ILE A 44 3.25 -12.56 10.13
CA ILE A 44 4.30 -12.83 9.14
C ILE A 44 4.92 -14.20 9.41
N ASP A 45 5.04 -14.56 10.67
CA ASP A 45 5.52 -15.86 11.10
C ASP A 45 4.38 -16.86 11.36
N ARG A 46 4.75 -18.09 11.70
CA ARG A 46 3.77 -19.18 11.91
C ARG A 46 3.82 -19.68 13.35
N PRO A 47 2.67 -20.02 13.95
CA PRO A 47 2.62 -20.67 15.25
C PRO A 47 3.59 -21.84 15.36
N GLY A 48 4.32 -21.90 16.47
CA GLY A 48 5.30 -22.96 16.77
C GLY A 48 6.71 -22.72 16.21
N LYS A 49 6.94 -21.73 15.35
CA LYS A 49 8.28 -21.34 14.93
C LYS A 49 8.98 -20.48 15.99
N ASP A 50 10.30 -20.46 15.96
CA ASP A 50 11.09 -19.77 16.99
C ASP A 50 10.76 -18.28 17.09
N SER A 51 10.60 -17.59 15.97
CA SER A 51 10.20 -16.18 15.93
C SER A 51 8.84 -15.95 16.60
N TYR A 52 7.85 -16.78 16.29
CA TYR A 52 6.54 -16.74 16.93
C TYR A 52 6.65 -16.94 18.44
N ARG A 53 7.42 -17.95 18.88
CA ARG A 53 7.64 -18.24 20.31
C ARG A 53 8.33 -17.08 21.03
N HIS A 54 9.27 -16.39 20.37
CA HIS A 54 9.92 -15.21 20.97
C HIS A 54 8.93 -14.06 21.15
N ARG A 55 8.06 -13.79 20.18
CA ARG A 55 7.00 -12.78 20.32
C ARG A 55 6.05 -13.11 21.46
N GLU A 56 5.54 -14.34 21.50
CA GLU A 56 4.65 -14.83 22.57
C GLU A 56 5.31 -14.79 23.96
N ALA A 57 6.61 -15.01 24.03
CA ALA A 57 7.39 -14.91 25.26
C ALA A 57 7.59 -13.47 25.76
N GLY A 58 7.22 -12.46 24.96
CA GLY A 58 7.23 -11.06 25.36
C GLY A 58 8.28 -10.17 24.69
N ALA A 59 9.00 -10.65 23.67
CA ALA A 59 9.91 -9.80 22.91
C ALA A 59 9.16 -8.65 22.26
N THR A 60 9.68 -7.41 22.41
CA THR A 60 9.13 -6.21 21.75
C THR A 60 9.41 -6.23 20.26
N GLU A 61 10.60 -6.69 19.88
CA GLU A 61 11.00 -6.84 18.50
C GLU A 61 11.65 -8.19 18.25
N VAL A 62 11.38 -8.77 17.08
CA VAL A 62 12.06 -9.97 16.59
C VAL A 62 12.58 -9.68 15.18
N LEU A 63 13.89 -9.72 15.01
CA LEU A 63 14.55 -9.57 13.73
C LEU A 63 14.99 -10.94 13.23
N LEU A 64 14.45 -11.32 12.09
CA LEU A 64 14.82 -12.53 11.35
C LEU A 64 15.76 -12.14 10.21
N SER A 65 16.85 -12.85 10.02
CA SER A 65 17.81 -12.59 8.95
C SER A 65 18.32 -13.90 8.32
N CYS A 66 18.47 -13.87 7.00
CA CYS A 66 19.17 -14.88 6.22
C CYS A 66 19.96 -14.18 5.10
N ASN A 67 20.65 -14.96 4.25
CA ASN A 67 21.48 -14.37 3.17
C ASN A 67 20.69 -13.50 2.18
N ASP A 68 19.40 -13.81 1.95
CA ASP A 68 18.60 -13.19 0.89
C ASP A 68 17.65 -12.11 1.39
N ARG A 69 17.31 -12.12 2.68
CA ARG A 69 16.31 -11.20 3.24
C ARG A 69 16.41 -11.09 4.76
N TRP A 70 15.83 -10.02 5.26
CA TRP A 70 15.55 -9.87 6.69
C TRP A 70 14.16 -9.29 6.89
N ALA A 71 13.58 -9.51 8.06
CA ALA A 71 12.32 -8.92 8.48
C ALA A 71 12.37 -8.56 9.96
N LEU A 72 11.90 -7.36 10.30
CA LEU A 72 11.70 -6.90 11.66
C LEU A 72 10.21 -6.91 11.97
N MET A 73 9.84 -7.63 12.99
CA MET A 73 8.49 -7.60 13.57
C MET A 73 8.53 -6.82 14.87
N HIS A 74 7.72 -5.77 14.95
CA HIS A 74 7.57 -4.93 16.15
C HIS A 74 6.19 -5.15 16.75
N GLU A 75 6.14 -5.58 18.01
CA GLU A 75 4.92 -5.83 18.77
C GLU A 75 4.49 -4.59 19.54
N ARG A 76 3.43 -3.95 19.11
CA ARG A 76 2.85 -2.74 19.75
C ARG A 76 1.97 -3.12 20.94
N ARG A 77 2.52 -3.45 22.07
CA ARG A 77 1.78 -4.00 23.22
C ARG A 77 0.86 -2.99 23.92
N ALA A 78 1.29 -1.76 24.06
CA ALA A 78 0.52 -0.67 24.68
C ALA A 78 0.89 0.69 24.07
N GLU A 79 1.50 0.70 22.89
CA GLU A 79 1.91 1.89 22.19
C GLU A 79 0.74 2.51 21.40
N HIS A 80 0.86 3.80 21.10
CA HIS A 80 -0.08 4.48 20.21
C HIS A 80 -0.07 3.85 18.82
N GLU A 81 -1.11 4.10 18.04
CA GLU A 81 -1.15 3.67 16.64
C GLU A 81 -0.01 4.35 15.86
N VAL A 82 0.77 3.52 15.14
CA VAL A 82 1.91 4.02 14.36
C VAL A 82 1.41 4.88 13.20
N THR A 83 1.99 6.06 13.07
CA THR A 83 1.68 6.99 11.98
C THR A 83 2.37 6.59 10.68
N LEU A 84 1.88 7.12 9.55
CA LEU A 84 2.54 6.92 8.26
C LEU A 84 3.99 7.45 8.28
N ASP A 85 4.22 8.61 8.88
CA ASP A 85 5.56 9.22 8.97
C ASP A 85 6.53 8.34 9.75
N GLU A 86 6.09 7.74 10.85
CA GLU A 86 6.90 6.80 11.62
C GLU A 86 7.24 5.53 10.84
N LEU A 87 6.36 5.07 9.95
CA LEU A 87 6.65 3.95 9.07
C LEU A 87 7.58 4.32 7.93
N LEU A 88 7.43 5.51 7.35
CA LEU A 88 8.28 6.00 6.26
C LEU A 88 9.75 6.07 6.67
N VAL A 89 10.05 6.49 7.89
CA VAL A 89 11.44 6.57 8.38
C VAL A 89 12.08 5.19 8.65
N ARG A 90 11.28 4.13 8.72
CA ARG A 90 11.77 2.76 8.88
C ARG A 90 12.14 2.08 7.56
N LEU A 91 11.73 2.67 6.44
CA LEU A 91 12.08 2.16 5.13
C LEU A 91 13.53 2.48 4.77
N ALA A 92 14.19 1.57 4.09
CA ALA A 92 15.45 1.86 3.44
C ALA A 92 15.26 2.95 2.36
N PRO A 93 16.32 3.74 2.01
CA PRO A 93 16.23 4.74 0.95
C PRO A 93 15.68 4.16 -0.35
N CYS A 94 14.60 4.75 -0.86
CA CYS A 94 13.92 4.34 -2.09
C CYS A 94 13.46 5.58 -2.89
N ASP A 95 13.08 5.36 -4.14
CA ASP A 95 12.63 6.43 -5.04
C ASP A 95 11.13 6.65 -4.93
N LEU A 96 10.36 5.56 -4.74
CA LEU A 96 8.91 5.57 -4.69
C LEU A 96 8.41 4.72 -3.51
N VAL A 97 7.47 5.26 -2.73
CA VAL A 97 6.68 4.50 -1.75
C VAL A 97 5.23 4.44 -2.23
N LEU A 98 4.77 3.22 -2.48
CA LEU A 98 3.36 2.95 -2.77
C LEU A 98 2.62 2.59 -1.48
N ILE A 99 1.47 3.21 -1.27
CA ILE A 99 0.68 3.01 -0.05
C ILE A 99 -0.65 2.35 -0.41
N GLU A 100 -0.92 1.20 0.19
CA GLU A 100 -2.23 0.55 0.16
C GLU A 100 -2.90 0.67 1.53
N GLY A 101 -4.03 1.33 1.59
CA GLY A 101 -4.72 1.64 2.85
C GLY A 101 -4.44 3.07 3.31
N PHE A 102 -4.26 3.29 4.61
CA PHE A 102 -4.05 4.62 5.19
C PHE A 102 -5.06 5.66 4.66
N LYS A 103 -6.35 5.35 4.82
CA LYS A 103 -7.42 6.15 4.21
C LYS A 103 -7.42 7.60 4.67
N GLN A 104 -6.99 7.87 5.91
CA GLN A 104 -7.02 9.21 6.50
C GLN A 104 -5.80 10.08 6.15
N GLU A 105 -4.71 9.48 5.69
CA GLU A 105 -3.49 10.22 5.37
C GLU A 105 -3.68 11.09 4.11
N PRO A 106 -3.28 12.37 4.14
CA PRO A 106 -3.49 13.31 3.03
C PRO A 106 -2.43 13.18 1.92
N VAL A 107 -2.08 11.95 1.54
CA VAL A 107 -1.17 11.70 0.42
C VAL A 107 -1.96 11.59 -0.89
N PRO A 108 -1.40 12.03 -2.03
CA PRO A 108 -2.05 11.86 -3.33
C PRO A 108 -2.37 10.39 -3.60
N LYS A 109 -3.60 10.10 -4.04
CA LYS A 109 -4.07 8.73 -4.30
C LYS A 109 -4.72 8.59 -5.66
N LEU A 110 -4.52 7.44 -6.27
CA LEU A 110 -5.34 6.91 -7.34
C LEU A 110 -6.45 6.04 -6.73
N GLU A 111 -7.71 6.33 -7.04
CA GLU A 111 -8.80 5.43 -6.69
C GLU A 111 -8.95 4.32 -7.73
N VAL A 112 -8.94 3.07 -7.29
CA VAL A 112 -9.37 1.92 -8.09
C VAL A 112 -10.86 1.73 -7.86
N TYR A 113 -11.66 2.10 -8.84
CA TYR A 113 -13.12 2.05 -8.77
C TYR A 113 -13.70 0.97 -9.67
N ARG A 114 -14.54 0.12 -9.08
CA ARG A 114 -15.31 -0.92 -9.77
C ARG A 114 -16.75 -0.90 -9.26
N PRO A 115 -17.73 -0.58 -10.11
CA PRO A 115 -19.13 -0.53 -9.70
C PRO A 115 -19.68 -1.89 -9.30
N GLU A 116 -19.11 -3.00 -9.79
CA GLU A 116 -19.51 -4.36 -9.39
C GLU A 116 -19.36 -4.61 -7.88
N ASN A 117 -18.54 -3.81 -7.20
CA ASN A 117 -18.42 -3.87 -5.74
C ASN A 117 -19.66 -3.33 -4.99
N GLY A 118 -20.61 -2.72 -5.70
CA GLY A 118 -21.83 -2.15 -5.14
C GLY A 118 -21.57 -0.99 -4.17
N LYS A 119 -20.40 -0.34 -4.26
CA LYS A 119 -20.01 0.79 -3.42
C LYS A 119 -19.89 2.07 -4.25
N PRO A 120 -20.26 3.23 -3.69
CA PRO A 120 -20.05 4.51 -4.37
C PRO A 120 -18.55 4.81 -4.52
N PRO A 121 -18.15 5.65 -5.50
CA PRO A 121 -16.78 6.12 -5.58
C PRO A 121 -16.41 6.96 -4.36
N LEU A 122 -15.11 7.00 -4.03
CA LEU A 122 -14.58 7.78 -2.90
C LEU A 122 -14.27 9.22 -3.28
N PHE A 123 -13.91 9.47 -4.54
CA PHE A 123 -13.37 10.75 -5.01
C PHE A 123 -14.27 11.96 -4.76
N PRO A 124 -15.62 11.87 -4.76
CA PRO A 124 -16.44 13.06 -4.51
C PRO A 124 -16.28 13.62 -3.10
N GLU A 125 -15.91 12.79 -2.13
CA GLU A 125 -15.79 13.15 -0.72
C GLU A 125 -14.33 13.32 -0.26
N ARG A 126 -13.36 13.11 -1.18
CA ARG A 126 -11.94 13.00 -0.83
C ARG A 126 -11.05 13.78 -1.78
N SER A 127 -10.55 14.92 -1.31
CA SER A 127 -9.65 15.80 -2.08
C SER A 127 -8.24 15.22 -2.31
N ASP A 128 -7.85 14.20 -1.57
CA ASP A 128 -6.59 13.48 -1.73
C ASP A 128 -6.60 12.46 -2.86
N ILE A 129 -7.78 12.16 -3.44
CA ILE A 129 -7.89 11.38 -4.66
C ILE A 129 -7.66 12.30 -5.85
N VAL A 130 -6.57 12.06 -6.59
CA VAL A 130 -6.11 12.92 -7.69
C VAL A 130 -6.36 12.31 -9.07
N ALA A 131 -6.74 11.04 -9.14
CA ALA A 131 -7.12 10.34 -10.37
C ALA A 131 -7.95 9.08 -10.05
N ILE A 132 -8.61 8.55 -11.07
CA ILE A 132 -9.42 7.35 -10.97
C ILE A 132 -8.97 6.35 -12.04
N ALA A 133 -8.75 5.10 -11.62
CA ALA A 133 -8.58 3.96 -12.52
C ALA A 133 -9.85 3.11 -12.50
N SER A 134 -10.46 2.94 -13.65
CA SER A 134 -11.70 2.17 -13.82
C SER A 134 -11.75 1.50 -15.19
N ASP A 135 -12.58 0.49 -15.29
CA ASP A 135 -12.92 -0.20 -16.54
C ASP A 135 -14.23 0.31 -17.18
N ILE A 136 -14.87 1.29 -16.55
CA ILE A 136 -16.07 1.96 -17.09
C ILE A 136 -15.85 3.48 -17.18
N GLU A 137 -16.71 4.15 -17.95
CA GLU A 137 -16.80 5.61 -17.98
C GLU A 137 -17.40 6.15 -16.67
N ILE A 138 -16.80 7.23 -16.15
CA ILE A 138 -17.21 7.91 -14.90
C ILE A 138 -17.29 9.40 -15.18
N GLU A 139 -18.36 10.04 -14.72
CA GLU A 139 -18.49 11.49 -14.75
C GLU A 139 -17.66 12.12 -13.63
N THR A 140 -16.57 12.76 -14.01
CA THR A 140 -15.65 13.45 -13.09
C THR A 140 -14.75 14.40 -13.85
N THR A 141 -14.25 15.43 -13.15
CA THR A 141 -13.19 16.31 -13.63
C THR A 141 -11.78 15.80 -13.39
N LEU A 142 -11.64 14.75 -12.57
CA LEU A 142 -10.35 14.12 -12.30
C LEU A 142 -9.85 13.34 -13.52
N PRO A 143 -8.51 13.20 -13.68
CA PRO A 143 -7.92 12.30 -14.66
C PRO A 143 -8.50 10.88 -14.55
N LYS A 144 -8.95 10.34 -15.68
CA LYS A 144 -9.48 8.98 -15.81
C LYS A 144 -8.49 8.12 -16.54
N LEU A 145 -8.12 7.01 -15.93
CA LEU A 145 -7.15 6.07 -16.48
C LEU A 145 -7.83 4.71 -16.69
N PRO A 146 -7.68 4.09 -17.85
CA PRO A 146 -8.17 2.73 -18.05
C PRO A 146 -7.47 1.79 -17.06
N LEU A 147 -8.23 1.04 -16.28
CA LEU A 147 -7.69 0.16 -15.23
C LEU A 147 -6.69 -0.88 -15.77
N ASN A 148 -6.82 -1.26 -17.04
CA ASN A 148 -5.95 -2.22 -17.70
C ASN A 148 -4.74 -1.59 -18.41
N ASP A 149 -4.67 -0.26 -18.51
CA ASP A 149 -3.51 0.45 -19.05
C ASP A 149 -2.50 0.75 -17.93
N ILE A 150 -1.72 -0.28 -17.60
CA ILE A 150 -0.73 -0.21 -16.51
C ILE A 150 0.37 0.82 -16.83
N GLY A 151 0.71 0.99 -18.11
CA GLY A 151 1.70 1.97 -18.56
C GLY A 151 1.24 3.40 -18.27
N ALA A 152 0.03 3.76 -18.70
CA ALA A 152 -0.55 5.08 -18.43
C ALA A 152 -0.70 5.36 -16.93
N ILE A 153 -1.08 4.35 -16.13
CA ILE A 153 -1.15 4.51 -14.68
C ILE A 153 0.25 4.71 -14.08
N ALA A 154 1.25 3.96 -14.53
CA ALA A 154 2.61 4.12 -14.05
C ALA A 154 3.19 5.51 -14.40
N ASP A 155 2.90 6.03 -15.60
CA ASP A 155 3.32 7.36 -16.03
C ASP A 155 2.63 8.46 -15.21
N PHE A 156 1.36 8.28 -14.88
CA PHE A 156 0.62 9.23 -14.02
C PHE A 156 1.18 9.26 -12.59
N VAL A 157 1.56 8.12 -12.06
CA VAL A 157 2.14 8.00 -10.71
C VAL A 157 3.52 8.67 -10.64
N MET A 158 4.28 8.75 -11.72
CA MET A 158 5.63 9.36 -11.77
C MET A 158 5.61 10.83 -12.10
#